data_110da8df247b859b2e7c0b9713253703
#
_entry.id   110da8df247b859b2e7c0b9713253703
#
_cell.length_a   1.000
_cell.length_b   1.000
_cell.length_c   1.000
_cell.angle_alpha   90.00
_cell.angle_beta   90.00
_cell.angle_gamma   90.00
#
_symmetry.space_group_name_H-M   'P 1'
#
loop_
_entity.id
_entity.type
_entity.pdbx_description
1 polymer ?
#
loop_
_entity_poly.entity_id
_entity_poly.type
_entity_poly.pdbx_seq_one_letter_code
_entity_poly.pdbx_strand_id
1 'polypeptide(L)'
;NEMDWYDEIKINDELKVTFLPAVHWSKRSLTDTNKTLWGNFLIKYKDKKILFACDTGVGNIYKELGDKFGPIDLTLINIGAYNFYPMIPLKDKSAYHTNPEEALSIARDLKSKKAIGMHWGTFVLSLEPIMEPRKRFKDSAEQYGFKREDAIIFKIGEFQSLKNLLSYN
;
A
#
# COMPACT_ATOMS: atom_id res chain seq x y z
N ASN A 1 -3.81 18.97 10.31
CA ASN A 1 -4.94 18.44 11.06
C ASN A 1 -4.53 17.09 11.67
N GLU A 2 -4.84 16.89 12.94
CA GLU A 2 -4.75 15.58 13.59
C GLU A 2 -5.96 14.76 13.15
N MET A 3 -5.77 13.44 13.01
CA MET A 3 -6.83 12.51 12.59
C MET A 3 -6.71 11.23 13.40
N ASP A 4 -7.84 10.70 13.83
CA ASP A 4 -7.96 9.34 14.33
C ASP A 4 -8.37 8.39 13.18
N TRP A 5 -8.26 7.06 13.39
CA TRP A 5 -8.71 6.10 12.40
C TRP A 5 -10.19 6.26 12.10
N TYR A 6 -10.51 6.26 10.80
CA TYR A 6 -11.82 6.49 10.21
C TYR A 6 -12.29 7.95 10.18
N ASP A 7 -11.47 8.91 10.65
CA ASP A 7 -11.75 10.32 10.44
C ASP A 7 -11.69 10.67 8.96
N GLU A 8 -12.63 11.51 8.52
CA GLU A 8 -12.69 12.04 7.16
C GLU A 8 -12.54 13.57 7.19
N ILE A 9 -11.65 14.08 6.34
CA ILE A 9 -11.51 15.51 6.09
C ILE A 9 -11.99 15.81 4.67
N LYS A 10 -12.95 16.73 4.56
CA LYS A 10 -13.37 17.30 3.29
C LYS A 10 -12.43 18.44 2.93
N ILE A 11 -11.65 18.29 1.87
CA ILE A 11 -10.75 19.32 1.35
C ILE A 11 -11.54 20.34 0.52
N ASN A 12 -12.45 19.84 -0.34
CA ASN A 12 -13.42 20.63 -1.12
C ASN A 12 -14.59 19.72 -1.52
N ASP A 13 -15.49 20.19 -2.38
CA ASP A 13 -16.69 19.44 -2.77
C ASP A 13 -16.40 18.15 -3.55
N GLU A 14 -15.23 18.05 -4.20
CA GLU A 14 -14.83 16.92 -5.01
C GLU A 14 -13.81 16.00 -4.33
N LEU A 15 -13.10 16.48 -3.28
CA LEU A 15 -11.96 15.81 -2.68
C LEU A 15 -12.14 15.61 -1.18
N LYS A 16 -12.06 14.35 -0.77
CA LYS A 16 -12.08 13.92 0.64
C LYS A 16 -10.93 12.98 0.91
N VAL A 17 -10.43 13.01 2.14
CA VAL A 17 -9.38 12.11 2.63
C VAL A 17 -9.86 11.46 3.92
N THR A 18 -9.85 10.12 3.96
CA THR A 18 -10.15 9.34 5.16
C THR A 18 -8.88 8.66 5.65
N PHE A 19 -8.58 8.78 6.94
CA PHE A 19 -7.46 8.08 7.55
C PHE A 19 -7.92 6.69 8.01
N LEU A 20 -7.21 5.65 7.62
CA LEU A 20 -7.58 4.25 7.85
C LEU A 20 -6.46 3.49 8.57
N PRO A 21 -6.79 2.49 9.41
CA PRO A 21 -5.78 1.68 10.09
C PRO A 21 -4.89 0.91 9.11
N ALA A 22 -3.64 0.67 9.51
CA ALA A 22 -2.65 -0.17 8.82
C ALA A 22 -2.01 -1.14 9.82
N VAL A 23 -1.29 -2.13 9.29
CA VAL A 23 -0.51 -3.08 10.10
C VAL A 23 0.93 -2.58 10.17
N HIS A 24 1.20 -1.71 11.11
CA HIS A 24 2.53 -1.12 11.31
C HIS A 24 2.69 -0.67 12.78
N TRP A 25 3.63 0.20 13.02
CA TRP A 25 3.92 0.81 14.31
C TRP A 25 4.44 2.24 14.11
N SER A 26 4.55 2.99 15.18
CA SER A 26 5.13 4.34 15.14
C SER A 26 6.17 4.54 16.23
N LYS A 27 7.18 5.35 15.90
CA LYS A 27 8.20 5.80 16.82
C LYS A 27 8.93 7.02 16.28
N ARG A 28 9.03 8.08 17.08
CA ARG A 28 9.77 9.32 16.74
C ARG A 28 10.89 9.62 17.72
N SER A 29 10.84 9.03 18.92
CA SER A 29 11.84 9.19 19.98
C SER A 29 12.08 7.86 20.71
N LEU A 30 12.97 7.84 21.68
CA LEU A 30 13.27 6.63 22.47
C LEU A 30 12.10 6.17 23.36
N THR A 31 11.15 7.06 23.68
CA THR A 31 10.10 6.82 24.69
C THR A 31 8.68 6.92 24.17
N ASP A 32 8.48 7.06 22.86
CA ASP A 32 7.16 7.33 22.27
C ASP A 32 6.64 6.23 21.33
N THR A 33 7.17 5.01 21.44
CA THR A 33 6.71 3.87 20.64
C THR A 33 5.19 3.71 20.73
N ASN A 34 4.52 3.73 19.57
CA ASN A 34 3.07 3.61 19.41
C ASN A 34 2.24 4.70 20.12
N LYS A 35 2.82 5.87 20.39
CA LYS A 35 2.08 7.01 20.94
C LYS A 35 1.41 7.90 19.90
N THR A 36 1.75 7.74 18.61
CA THR A 36 1.05 8.36 17.49
C THR A 36 0.50 7.28 16.58
N LEU A 37 -0.61 7.54 15.93
CA LEU A 37 -1.20 6.58 14.99
C LEU A 37 -0.38 6.47 13.71
N TRP A 38 -0.49 5.32 13.08
CA TRP A 38 -0.03 5.00 11.73
C TRP A 38 -1.23 4.54 10.91
N GLY A 39 -1.16 4.63 9.60
CA GLY A 39 -2.32 4.26 8.79
C GLY A 39 -2.15 4.50 7.30
N ASN A 40 -3.23 4.24 6.62
CA ASN A 40 -3.43 4.44 5.20
C ASN A 40 -4.27 5.70 4.94
N PHE A 41 -4.18 6.26 3.76
CA PHE A 41 -5.05 7.35 3.32
C PHE A 41 -5.93 6.89 2.16
N LEU A 42 -7.26 6.87 2.38
CA LEU A 42 -8.22 6.72 1.31
C LEU A 42 -8.58 8.11 0.77
N ILE A 43 -8.17 8.37 -0.45
CA ILE A 43 -8.43 9.62 -1.17
C ILE A 43 -9.61 9.37 -2.10
N LYS A 44 -10.71 10.06 -1.85
CA LYS A 44 -11.87 10.06 -2.74
C LYS A 44 -11.88 11.36 -3.54
N TYR A 45 -11.68 11.26 -4.84
CA TYR A 45 -11.77 12.36 -5.78
C TYR A 45 -12.89 12.08 -6.77
N LYS A 46 -13.98 12.87 -6.67
CA LYS A 46 -15.24 12.62 -7.41
C LYS A 46 -15.75 11.19 -7.16
N ASP A 47 -15.84 10.39 -8.22
CA ASP A 47 -16.25 8.98 -8.20
C ASP A 47 -15.07 8.00 -7.99
N LYS A 48 -13.85 8.49 -7.96
CA LYS A 48 -12.63 7.65 -7.87
C LYS A 48 -12.14 7.50 -6.43
N LYS A 49 -11.69 6.30 -6.11
CA LYS A 49 -11.12 5.93 -4.81
C LYS A 49 -9.68 5.48 -5.00
N ILE A 50 -8.77 6.14 -4.31
CA ILE A 50 -7.34 5.84 -4.33
C ILE A 50 -6.92 5.55 -2.90
N LEU A 51 -6.34 4.38 -2.65
CA LEU A 51 -5.73 4.07 -1.37
C LEU A 51 -4.21 4.24 -1.44
N PHE A 52 -3.67 5.11 -0.61
CA PHE A 52 -2.24 5.22 -0.36
C PHE A 52 -1.92 4.45 0.91
N ALA A 53 -1.36 3.26 0.75
CA ALA A 53 -1.15 2.31 1.84
C ALA A 53 0.22 2.51 2.52
N CYS A 54 0.67 3.70 2.78
CA CYS A 54 1.92 3.99 3.51
C CYS A 54 2.79 2.74 3.77
N ASP A 55 3.44 2.63 4.91
CA ASP A 55 4.13 1.40 5.31
C ASP A 55 3.16 0.46 6.02
N THR A 56 3.06 -0.77 5.54
CA THR A 56 2.18 -1.78 6.14
C THR A 56 2.64 -3.21 5.92
N GLY A 57 2.33 -4.07 6.87
CA GLY A 57 2.36 -5.53 6.74
C GLY A 57 0.98 -6.11 6.39
N VAL A 58 0.88 -7.43 6.40
CA VAL A 58 -0.36 -8.18 6.13
C VAL A 58 -1.27 -8.18 7.35
N GLY A 59 -2.59 -8.07 7.13
CA GLY A 59 -3.59 -8.21 8.19
C GLY A 59 -5.02 -8.28 7.66
N ASN A 60 -5.91 -8.89 8.44
CA ASN A 60 -7.33 -9.05 8.10
C ASN A 60 -8.06 -7.72 7.91
N ILE A 61 -7.51 -6.64 8.46
CA ILE A 61 -8.06 -5.28 8.32
C ILE A 61 -8.30 -4.90 6.85
N TYR A 62 -7.46 -5.35 5.91
CA TYR A 62 -7.62 -5.01 4.50
C TYR A 62 -8.85 -5.63 3.85
N LYS A 63 -9.26 -6.82 4.29
CA LYS A 63 -10.53 -7.42 3.89
C LYS A 63 -11.71 -6.60 4.42
N GLU A 64 -11.67 -6.19 5.69
CA GLU A 64 -12.70 -5.33 6.30
C GLU A 64 -12.78 -3.98 5.59
N LEU A 65 -11.63 -3.36 5.27
CA LEU A 65 -11.58 -2.11 4.50
C LEU A 65 -12.12 -2.29 3.08
N GLY A 66 -11.82 -3.42 2.43
CA GLY A 66 -12.36 -3.76 1.12
C GLY A 66 -13.88 -3.99 1.13
N ASP A 67 -14.41 -4.54 2.20
CA ASP A 67 -15.87 -4.71 2.38
C ASP A 67 -16.56 -3.36 2.67
N LYS A 68 -15.93 -2.49 3.43
CA LYS A 68 -16.51 -1.19 3.81
C LYS A 68 -16.35 -0.11 2.74
N PHE A 69 -15.22 -0.03 2.08
CA PHE A 69 -14.85 1.07 1.18
C PHE A 69 -14.66 0.66 -0.28
N GLY A 70 -14.47 -0.63 -0.55
CA GLY A 70 -14.26 -1.14 -1.91
C GLY A 70 -15.47 -0.97 -2.84
N PRO A 71 -15.30 -1.20 -4.14
CA PRO A 71 -14.03 -1.40 -4.80
C PRO A 71 -13.16 -0.14 -4.79
N ILE A 72 -11.84 -0.33 -4.73
CA ILE A 72 -10.83 0.73 -4.84
C ILE A 72 -10.36 0.81 -6.29
N ASP A 73 -10.28 2.02 -6.86
CA ASP A 73 -9.84 2.17 -8.25
C ASP A 73 -8.33 1.97 -8.40
N LEU A 74 -7.55 2.45 -7.42
CA LEU A 74 -6.09 2.37 -7.42
C LEU A 74 -5.55 2.24 -6.00
N THR A 75 -4.72 1.23 -5.76
CA THR A 75 -3.98 1.09 -4.49
C THR A 75 -2.49 1.29 -4.74
N LEU A 76 -1.87 2.21 -3.99
CA LEU A 76 -0.41 2.35 -3.91
C LEU A 76 0.05 1.64 -2.64
N ILE A 77 0.97 0.66 -2.77
CA ILE A 77 1.35 -0.20 -1.65
C ILE A 77 2.85 -0.50 -1.66
N ASN A 78 3.46 -0.58 -0.47
CA ASN A 78 4.85 -0.95 -0.30
C ASN A 78 5.09 -2.39 -0.77
N ILE A 79 6.22 -2.63 -1.48
CA ILE A 79 6.62 -3.94 -1.98
C ILE A 79 8.08 -4.27 -1.66
N GLY A 80 8.76 -3.46 -0.86
CA GLY A 80 10.17 -3.63 -0.49
C GLY A 80 10.39 -3.50 1.01
N ALA A 81 11.63 -3.73 1.45
CA ALA A 81 12.04 -3.76 2.85
C ALA A 81 11.36 -4.87 3.66
N TYR A 82 11.26 -6.07 3.09
CA TYR A 82 10.58 -7.20 3.71
C TYR A 82 11.50 -8.32 4.22
N ASN A 83 12.75 -8.41 3.75
CA ASN A 83 13.65 -9.49 4.13
C ASN A 83 14.65 -9.06 5.20
N PHE A 84 14.34 -9.33 6.45
CA PHE A 84 15.19 -9.04 7.60
C PHE A 84 15.86 -10.29 8.21
N TYR A 85 15.78 -11.45 7.54
CA TYR A 85 16.46 -12.66 7.99
C TYR A 85 17.99 -12.49 7.84
N PRO A 86 18.83 -12.89 8.83
CA PRO A 86 18.46 -13.57 10.09
C PRO A 86 18.15 -12.63 11.27
N MET A 87 18.13 -11.31 11.07
CA MET A 87 17.95 -10.34 12.16
C MET A 87 16.57 -10.42 12.82
N ILE A 88 15.53 -10.69 12.01
CA ILE A 88 14.16 -10.88 12.48
C ILE A 88 13.73 -12.31 12.16
N PRO A 89 13.11 -13.04 13.13
CA PRO A 89 12.58 -14.37 12.88
C PRO A 89 11.58 -14.37 11.70
N LEU A 90 11.63 -15.43 10.88
CA LEU A 90 10.80 -15.55 9.68
C LEU A 90 9.31 -15.34 9.92
N LYS A 91 8.79 -15.77 11.06
CA LYS A 91 7.39 -15.60 11.45
C LYS A 91 6.95 -14.12 11.52
N ASP A 92 7.89 -13.21 11.78
CA ASP A 92 7.60 -11.79 11.99
C ASP A 92 7.97 -10.92 10.77
N LYS A 93 8.51 -11.50 9.70
CA LYS A 93 9.02 -10.76 8.53
C LYS A 93 7.96 -9.93 7.80
N SER A 94 6.71 -10.37 7.81
CA SER A 94 5.59 -9.66 7.19
C SER A 94 4.83 -8.73 8.15
N ALA A 95 5.27 -8.60 9.40
CA ALA A 95 4.58 -7.77 10.39
C ALA A 95 4.69 -6.26 10.12
N TYR A 96 5.70 -5.83 9.36
CA TYR A 96 6.01 -4.40 9.17
C TYR A 96 5.91 -3.94 7.73
N HIS A 97 6.37 -4.77 6.77
CA HIS A 97 6.33 -4.46 5.34
C HIS A 97 5.89 -5.69 4.56
N THR A 98 5.08 -5.46 3.54
CA THR A 98 4.68 -6.53 2.63
C THR A 98 5.78 -6.86 1.62
N ASN A 99 5.92 -8.14 1.29
CA ASN A 99 6.57 -8.55 0.07
C ASN A 99 5.62 -8.34 -1.15
N PRO A 100 6.10 -8.46 -2.39
CA PRO A 100 5.29 -8.20 -3.58
C PRO A 100 4.00 -9.01 -3.69
N GLU A 101 4.04 -10.29 -3.32
CA GLU A 101 2.89 -11.18 -3.35
C GLU A 101 1.86 -10.83 -2.27
N GLU A 102 2.33 -10.49 -1.08
CA GLU A 102 1.49 -10.01 0.02
C GLU A 102 0.81 -8.68 -0.33
N ALA A 103 1.53 -7.76 -0.99
CA ALA A 103 0.98 -6.51 -1.47
C ALA A 103 -0.16 -6.71 -2.49
N LEU A 104 0.02 -7.64 -3.43
CA LEU A 104 -1.04 -8.03 -4.38
C LEU A 104 -2.24 -8.68 -3.66
N SER A 105 -1.99 -9.51 -2.65
CA SER A 105 -3.06 -10.09 -1.83
C SER A 105 -3.88 -9.01 -1.12
N ILE A 106 -3.23 -8.02 -0.51
CA ILE A 106 -3.89 -6.87 0.11
C ILE A 106 -4.71 -6.09 -0.92
N ALA A 107 -4.13 -5.79 -2.08
CA ALA A 107 -4.84 -5.07 -3.15
C ALA A 107 -6.10 -5.85 -3.62
N ARG A 108 -6.01 -7.19 -3.71
CA ARG A 108 -7.17 -8.05 -3.99
C ARG A 108 -8.22 -7.97 -2.88
N ASP A 109 -7.81 -8.03 -1.61
CA ASP A 109 -8.72 -7.96 -0.46
C ASP A 109 -9.43 -6.61 -0.38
N LEU A 110 -8.77 -5.52 -0.79
CA LEU A 110 -9.33 -4.18 -0.99
C LEU A 110 -10.28 -4.09 -2.21
N LYS A 111 -10.40 -5.15 -3.01
CA LYS A 111 -11.13 -5.16 -4.28
C LYS A 111 -10.61 -4.10 -5.25
N SER A 112 -9.28 -3.94 -5.29
CA SER A 112 -8.62 -2.93 -6.11
C SER A 112 -8.65 -3.33 -7.58
N LYS A 113 -8.90 -2.36 -8.46
CA LYS A 113 -8.88 -2.57 -9.91
C LYS A 113 -7.44 -2.55 -10.43
N LYS A 114 -6.60 -1.66 -9.87
CA LYS A 114 -5.18 -1.53 -10.21
C LYS A 114 -4.34 -1.38 -8.94
N ALA A 115 -3.09 -1.81 -8.99
CA ALA A 115 -2.14 -1.68 -7.89
C ALA A 115 -0.81 -1.11 -8.39
N ILE A 116 -0.25 -0.15 -7.65
CA ILE A 116 1.10 0.40 -7.88
C ILE A 116 2.01 -0.07 -6.75
N GLY A 117 3.09 -0.76 -7.10
CA GLY A 117 4.14 -1.11 -6.16
C GLY A 117 5.06 0.07 -5.90
N MET A 118 5.18 0.48 -4.64
CA MET A 118 6.08 1.55 -4.17
C MET A 118 7.04 1.05 -3.08
N HIS A 119 7.86 1.93 -2.52
CA HIS A 119 8.79 1.63 -1.42
C HIS A 119 9.82 0.56 -1.79
N TRP A 120 10.46 0.67 -2.97
CA TRP A 120 11.49 -0.23 -3.48
C TRP A 120 12.53 0.53 -4.29
N GLY A 121 13.72 -0.05 -4.45
CA GLY A 121 14.71 0.34 -5.47
C GLY A 121 15.52 1.62 -5.18
N THR A 122 15.25 2.38 -4.11
CA THR A 122 15.96 3.63 -3.81
C THR A 122 17.02 3.43 -2.73
N PHE A 123 16.68 2.75 -1.65
CA PHE A 123 17.59 2.46 -0.53
C PHE A 123 17.66 0.96 -0.28
N VAL A 124 18.85 0.49 0.14
CA VAL A 124 19.01 -0.87 0.66
C VAL A 124 18.61 -0.85 2.14
N LEU A 125 17.36 -1.16 2.43
CA LEU A 125 16.80 -1.17 3.79
C LEU A 125 16.74 -2.56 4.41
N SER A 126 16.85 -3.62 3.60
CA SER A 126 16.76 -5.02 3.99
C SER A 126 17.60 -5.89 3.05
N LEU A 127 17.50 -7.20 3.14
CA LEU A 127 18.43 -8.14 2.51
C LEU A 127 17.93 -8.70 1.16
N GLU A 128 16.74 -8.37 0.70
CA GLU A 128 16.33 -8.72 -0.66
C GLU A 128 17.13 -7.94 -1.71
N PRO A 129 17.42 -8.54 -2.88
CA PRO A 129 18.03 -7.83 -3.99
C PRO A 129 17.20 -6.61 -4.39
N ILE A 130 17.82 -5.44 -4.51
CA ILE A 130 17.15 -4.14 -4.68
C ILE A 130 16.15 -4.08 -5.84
N MET A 131 16.35 -4.88 -6.89
CA MET A 131 15.46 -4.93 -8.07
C MET A 131 14.49 -6.12 -8.04
N GLU A 132 14.57 -7.01 -7.06
CA GLU A 132 13.69 -8.17 -6.93
C GLU A 132 12.23 -7.78 -6.74
N PRO A 133 11.87 -6.79 -5.88
CA PRO A 133 10.47 -6.45 -5.62
C PRO A 133 9.68 -6.14 -6.88
N ARG A 134 10.25 -5.33 -7.78
CA ARG A 134 9.56 -4.95 -9.04
C ARG A 134 9.29 -6.16 -9.94
N LYS A 135 10.25 -7.10 -10.01
CA LYS A 135 10.11 -8.29 -10.85
C LYS A 135 9.02 -9.20 -10.28
N ARG A 136 9.10 -9.52 -8.99
CA ARG A 136 8.13 -10.38 -8.31
C ARG A 136 6.71 -9.81 -8.38
N PHE A 137 6.54 -8.50 -8.17
CA PHE A 137 5.23 -7.85 -8.25
C PHE A 137 4.57 -8.02 -9.62
N LYS A 138 5.33 -7.83 -10.70
CA LYS A 138 4.85 -8.01 -12.07
C LYS A 138 4.56 -9.49 -12.40
N ASP A 139 5.44 -10.38 -12.01
CA ASP A 139 5.35 -11.79 -12.37
C ASP A 139 4.25 -12.52 -11.59
N SER A 140 3.91 -12.05 -10.39
CA SER A 140 2.87 -12.65 -9.55
C SER A 140 1.46 -12.06 -9.78
N ALA A 141 1.32 -11.00 -10.58
CA ALA A 141 0.05 -10.27 -10.75
C ALA A 141 -1.14 -11.18 -11.07
N GLU A 142 -1.01 -12.03 -12.08
CA GLU A 142 -2.10 -12.90 -12.56
C GLU A 142 -2.54 -13.93 -11.51
N GLN A 143 -1.62 -14.43 -10.70
CA GLN A 143 -1.91 -15.34 -9.58
C GLN A 143 -2.83 -14.70 -8.53
N TYR A 144 -2.77 -13.37 -8.40
CA TYR A 144 -3.60 -12.60 -7.45
C TYR A 144 -4.81 -11.94 -8.11
N GLY A 145 -5.11 -12.27 -9.36
CA GLY A 145 -6.30 -11.82 -10.08
C GLY A 145 -6.16 -10.46 -10.78
N PHE A 146 -4.95 -9.94 -10.90
CA PHE A 146 -4.66 -8.72 -11.67
C PHE A 146 -4.16 -9.08 -13.07
N LYS A 147 -4.58 -8.32 -14.07
CA LYS A 147 -3.87 -8.34 -15.34
C LYS A 147 -2.45 -7.79 -15.14
N ARG A 148 -1.48 -8.24 -15.93
CA ARG A 148 -0.08 -7.79 -15.79
C ARG A 148 0.08 -6.27 -15.95
N GLU A 149 -0.74 -5.63 -16.76
CA GLU A 149 -0.76 -4.17 -16.95
C GLU A 149 -1.37 -3.43 -15.74
N ASP A 150 -2.25 -4.05 -14.96
CA ASP A 150 -2.91 -3.46 -13.78
C ASP A 150 -2.06 -3.55 -12.51
N ALA A 151 -1.02 -4.40 -12.48
CA ALA A 151 0.04 -4.39 -11.48
C ALA A 151 1.17 -3.47 -11.97
N ILE A 152 1.14 -2.21 -11.59
CA ILE A 152 1.95 -1.13 -12.16
C ILE A 152 3.23 -0.93 -11.37
N ILE A 153 4.34 -0.77 -12.07
CA ILE A 153 5.63 -0.35 -11.51
C ILE A 153 6.15 0.84 -12.31
N PHE A 154 6.36 1.96 -11.66
CA PHE A 154 7.01 3.12 -12.25
C PHE A 154 8.53 3.01 -12.16
N LYS A 155 9.23 3.59 -13.13
CA LYS A 155 10.65 3.89 -12.98
C LYS A 155 10.82 4.98 -11.94
N ILE A 156 11.95 5.01 -11.26
CA ILE A 156 12.28 6.07 -10.31
C ILE A 156 12.27 7.41 -11.06
N GLY A 157 11.47 8.37 -10.57
CA GLY A 157 11.27 9.68 -11.23
C GLY A 157 10.21 9.69 -12.36
N GLU A 158 9.65 8.56 -12.73
CA GLU A 158 8.52 8.51 -13.66
C GLU A 158 7.25 9.07 -13.04
N PHE A 159 6.44 9.76 -13.83
CA PHE A 159 5.13 10.23 -13.43
C PHE A 159 4.06 9.90 -14.48
N GLN A 160 2.82 9.75 -14.03
CA GLN A 160 1.67 9.60 -14.91
C GLN A 160 0.49 10.40 -14.38
N SER A 161 -0.38 10.87 -15.28
CA SER A 161 -1.61 11.53 -14.86
C SER A 161 -2.59 10.50 -14.29
N LEU A 162 -3.32 10.89 -13.28
CA LEU A 162 -4.38 10.06 -12.70
C LEU A 162 -5.44 9.68 -13.75
N LYS A 163 -5.72 10.59 -14.69
CA LYS A 163 -6.63 10.32 -15.82
C LYS A 163 -6.16 9.12 -16.64
N ASN A 164 -4.87 9.04 -16.96
CA ASN A 164 -4.33 7.91 -17.73
C ASN A 164 -4.34 6.60 -16.94
N LEU A 165 -4.01 6.69 -15.64
CA LEU A 165 -4.00 5.52 -14.76
C LEU A 165 -5.40 4.94 -14.54
N LEU A 166 -6.42 5.77 -14.45
CA LEU A 166 -7.80 5.40 -14.14
C LEU A 166 -8.71 5.29 -15.38
N SER A 167 -8.19 5.55 -16.59
CA SER A 167 -8.92 5.23 -17.81
C SER A 167 -9.02 3.69 -17.91
N TYR A 168 -10.24 3.18 -17.98
CA TYR A 168 -10.52 1.78 -18.27
C TYR A 168 -10.69 1.66 -19.80
N ASN A 169 -9.91 0.78 -20.41
CA ASN A 169 -10.16 0.35 -21.79
C ASN A 169 -11.28 -0.69 -21.80
#